data_de47087f7814b066a0df2776e54a70d6
#
_entry.id   de47087f7814b066a0df2776e54a70d6
#
_cell.length_a   1.000
_cell.length_b   1.000
_cell.length_c   1.000
_cell.angle_alpha   90.00
_cell.angle_beta   90.00
_cell.angle_gamma   90.00
#
_symmetry.space_group_name_H-M   'P 1'
#
loop_
_entity.id
_entity.type
_entity.pdbx_description
1 polymer ?
#
loop_
_entity_poly.entity_id
_entity_poly.type
_entity_poly.pdbx_seq_one_letter_code
_entity_poly.pdbx_strand_id
1 'polypeptide(L)'
;MCLNACSKKDAKQETERLVCAEADMQSFPYTEDGFNVVKHQTITPVENVPGLEVIETYFVNEGKPVTVKAYDLCRTEVEAKDTVVWSLQPSSTNARMDWVLPVTEGFAKENYLGMNNSDYGGGIPVVDLWQRDGGIAIGLFEPVLRMISMPVEWKRYGNKVSMALHYDLPEPLELATGDTLKCFKAFRYTHEGDYFNALRTFSKYMQDNGIVTMKPSEPEAFEPVWCAGGYGRPFKMNMVLGTLDKVKELGFTWVDIDDGYQIAEGDWNTNKLFPGGDKDMRHITDECHKRGLKAKLWWAPLAADPDTKLVKEHPEMLLKTDEWAHEYITWWDSWYLSPINPAVDAYTTDLLKMFLQKWNFDGLKIDGQHLNCCLPDYNEASGLESPWDAPEQMPSYFGKIYDQARAMKSDAVIQVCPCGCAVNYFLVSQINQAVASDPMSSKQVRMKRKAYAAMAPELAYYGDHIELTDGGNDFATQIGTGSVIGTKFTYPEDNPDWMEGPFKLTPEKEALIRKWMKIYKENNLARGEYLNLYTWGFDYPEAHVIRQNNALYYAFYVDPVAPEGAMDPAHVDAATVPVPSYKGTLELRGLDPAKIYTAIEYTADEPREFEVNGANPTIEVNFERNYLLKVIEK
;
A
#
# COMPACT_ATOMS: atom_id res chain seq x y z
N MET A 1 21.16 -28.29 24.81
CA MET A 1 22.54 -28.41 24.28
C MET A 1 22.51 -29.30 23.06
N CYS A 2 22.51 -28.73 21.89
CA CYS A 2 23.02 -29.30 20.64
C CYS A 2 23.16 -28.13 19.68
N LEU A 3 24.29 -27.44 19.78
CA LEU A 3 24.81 -26.57 18.75
C LEU A 3 25.33 -27.47 17.63
N ASN A 4 24.57 -27.64 16.57
CA ASN A 4 25.12 -28.18 15.35
C ASN A 4 25.54 -27.02 14.45
N ALA A 5 26.83 -27.01 14.18
CA ALA A 5 27.49 -26.11 13.25
C ALA A 5 26.76 -26.10 11.89
N CYS A 6 26.36 -24.90 11.48
CA CYS A 6 25.86 -24.66 10.12
C CYS A 6 27.05 -24.82 9.16
N SER A 7 27.19 -25.99 8.56
CA SER A 7 28.09 -26.17 7.42
C SER A 7 27.59 -25.31 6.27
N LYS A 8 28.49 -24.63 5.58
CA LYS A 8 28.21 -23.97 4.30
C LYS A 8 27.46 -24.97 3.42
N LYS A 9 26.16 -24.73 3.19
CA LYS A 9 25.41 -25.47 2.19
C LYS A 9 25.79 -24.87 0.85
N ASP A 10 26.47 -25.66 0.05
CA ASP A 10 26.76 -25.34 -1.34
C ASP A 10 25.45 -25.09 -2.10
N ALA A 11 25.47 -24.16 -3.05
CA ALA A 11 24.35 -23.92 -3.95
C ALA A 11 23.93 -25.24 -4.64
N LYS A 12 22.63 -25.57 -4.56
CA LYS A 12 22.09 -26.70 -5.29
C LYS A 12 21.78 -26.26 -6.71
N GLN A 13 22.34 -26.99 -7.69
CA GLN A 13 21.96 -26.84 -9.08
C GLN A 13 20.91 -27.91 -9.40
N GLU A 14 19.69 -27.50 -9.66
CA GLU A 14 18.61 -28.38 -10.08
C GLU A 14 18.35 -28.16 -11.57
N THR A 15 18.24 -29.26 -12.32
CA THR A 15 18.00 -29.24 -13.77
C THR A 15 16.72 -30.03 -14.04
N GLU A 16 15.68 -29.33 -14.52
CA GLU A 16 14.47 -29.98 -15.01
C GLU A 16 14.41 -29.86 -16.53
N ARG A 17 14.04 -30.94 -17.21
CA ARG A 17 13.80 -30.92 -18.65
C ARG A 17 12.39 -30.46 -18.94
N LEU A 18 12.27 -29.31 -19.59
CA LEU A 18 11.04 -28.80 -20.15
C LEU A 18 11.06 -28.99 -21.66
N VAL A 19 9.99 -29.49 -22.20
CA VAL A 19 9.84 -29.66 -23.64
C VAL A 19 8.66 -28.83 -24.09
N CYS A 20 8.90 -27.90 -25.00
CA CYS A 20 7.91 -26.96 -25.51
C CYS A 20 7.48 -27.33 -26.93
N ALA A 21 6.19 -27.43 -27.18
CA ALA A 21 5.60 -27.51 -28.53
C ALA A 21 4.81 -26.24 -28.85
N GLU A 22 4.60 -26.00 -30.15
CA GLU A 22 3.84 -24.85 -30.66
C GLU A 22 2.44 -24.75 -30.06
N ALA A 23 2.03 -23.52 -29.79
CA ALA A 23 0.69 -23.04 -29.44
C ALA A 23 0.07 -23.58 -28.13
N ASP A 24 -0.39 -22.65 -27.29
CA ASP A 24 -1.08 -22.87 -26.01
C ASP A 24 -0.23 -23.51 -24.90
N MET A 25 0.77 -22.77 -24.45
CA MET A 25 1.48 -23.11 -23.24
C MET A 25 0.68 -22.73 -21.99
N GLN A 26 -0.23 -23.59 -21.60
CA GLN A 26 -0.54 -23.79 -20.20
C GLN A 26 0.59 -24.64 -19.59
N SER A 27 1.49 -23.97 -18.88
CA SER A 27 2.39 -24.42 -17.81
C SER A 27 2.61 -25.93 -17.58
N PHE A 28 3.09 -26.72 -18.56
CA PHE A 28 3.61 -28.07 -18.29
C PHE A 28 4.71 -28.46 -19.30
N PRO A 29 5.70 -29.25 -18.88
CA PRO A 29 6.71 -29.79 -19.82
C PRO A 29 6.04 -30.74 -20.81
N TYR A 30 6.22 -30.48 -22.09
CA TYR A 30 5.70 -31.31 -23.17
C TYR A 30 6.88 -31.93 -23.96
N THR A 31 6.88 -33.24 -24.09
CA THR A 31 7.87 -33.96 -24.89
C THR A 31 7.26 -34.36 -26.22
N GLU A 32 7.50 -33.59 -27.29
CA GLU A 32 7.37 -34.05 -28.66
C GLU A 32 8.75 -34.28 -29.28
N ASP A 33 8.86 -35.24 -30.24
CA ASP A 33 10.12 -35.64 -30.85
C ASP A 33 10.90 -34.43 -31.44
N GLY A 34 12.03 -34.12 -30.83
CA GLY A 34 12.99 -33.15 -31.31
C GLY A 34 12.96 -31.77 -30.66
N PHE A 35 12.02 -31.48 -29.77
CA PHE A 35 12.04 -30.28 -28.94
C PHE A 35 12.67 -30.62 -27.59
N ASN A 36 13.59 -29.82 -27.12
CA ASN A 36 14.26 -30.02 -25.83
C ASN A 36 14.74 -28.69 -25.26
N VAL A 37 13.92 -28.08 -24.42
CA VAL A 37 14.33 -26.90 -23.64
C VAL A 37 14.63 -27.32 -22.21
N VAL A 38 15.86 -27.06 -21.77
CA VAL A 38 16.36 -27.46 -20.46
C VAL A 38 16.33 -26.25 -19.53
N LYS A 39 15.62 -26.38 -18.41
CA LYS A 39 15.62 -25.40 -17.31
C LYS A 39 16.83 -25.64 -16.42
N HIS A 40 17.64 -24.60 -16.25
CA HIS A 40 18.72 -24.55 -15.27
C HIS A 40 18.33 -23.56 -14.16
N GLN A 41 18.44 -24.02 -12.92
CA GLN A 41 18.10 -23.22 -11.76
C GLN A 41 19.19 -23.33 -10.71
N THR A 42 19.67 -22.16 -10.25
CA THR A 42 20.60 -22.08 -9.12
C THR A 42 19.84 -21.49 -7.93
N ILE A 43 19.82 -22.22 -6.82
CA ILE A 43 19.20 -21.80 -5.57
C ILE A 43 20.30 -21.54 -4.55
N THR A 44 20.42 -20.29 -4.14
CA THR A 44 21.47 -19.84 -3.22
C THR A 44 20.86 -19.33 -1.92
N PRO A 45 21.08 -20.00 -0.77
CA PRO A 45 20.68 -19.50 0.53
C PRO A 45 21.35 -18.15 0.82
N VAL A 46 20.57 -17.19 1.36
CA VAL A 46 21.12 -15.90 1.77
C VAL A 46 21.79 -16.01 3.13
N GLU A 47 23.06 -15.64 3.20
CA GLU A 47 23.82 -15.66 4.44
C GLU A 47 23.15 -14.72 5.48
N ASN A 48 23.01 -15.18 6.72
CA ASN A 48 22.40 -14.45 7.84
C ASN A 48 20.87 -14.17 7.74
N VAL A 49 20.17 -14.73 6.73
CA VAL A 49 18.70 -14.68 6.64
C VAL A 49 18.16 -16.11 6.50
N PRO A 50 17.99 -16.84 7.61
CA PRO A 50 17.53 -18.23 7.55
C PRO A 50 16.20 -18.35 6.82
N GLY A 51 16.11 -19.34 5.91
CA GLY A 51 14.92 -19.58 5.12
C GLY A 51 14.78 -18.77 3.83
N LEU A 52 15.63 -17.73 3.62
CA LEU A 52 15.65 -16.95 2.37
C LEU A 52 16.61 -17.57 1.36
N GLU A 53 16.12 -17.79 0.15
CA GLU A 53 16.85 -18.34 -0.98
C GLU A 53 16.67 -17.44 -2.21
N VAL A 54 17.76 -17.11 -2.89
CA VAL A 54 17.75 -16.45 -4.19
C VAL A 54 17.70 -17.51 -5.27
N ILE A 55 16.85 -17.32 -6.26
CA ILE A 55 16.62 -18.25 -7.38
C ILE A 55 16.99 -17.54 -8.69
N GLU A 56 18.00 -18.06 -9.36
CA GLU A 56 18.42 -17.63 -10.69
C GLU A 56 18.09 -18.74 -11.70
N THR A 57 17.22 -18.42 -12.66
CA THR A 57 16.73 -19.38 -13.64
C THR A 57 17.12 -18.95 -15.05
N TYR A 58 17.50 -19.92 -15.89
CA TYR A 58 17.63 -19.73 -17.32
C TYR A 58 17.23 -21.03 -18.06
N PHE A 59 16.77 -20.84 -19.29
CA PHE A 59 16.41 -21.95 -20.17
C PHE A 59 17.41 -22.03 -21.32
N VAL A 60 17.84 -23.25 -21.69
CA VAL A 60 18.68 -23.49 -22.85
C VAL A 60 17.93 -24.38 -23.83
N ASN A 61 17.82 -23.94 -25.09
CA ASN A 61 17.25 -24.77 -26.12
C ASN A 61 18.31 -25.74 -26.67
N GLU A 62 18.27 -27.01 -26.29
CA GLU A 62 19.14 -28.08 -26.77
C GLU A 62 18.54 -28.85 -27.98
N GLY A 63 17.30 -28.50 -28.38
CA GLY A 63 16.54 -29.15 -29.43
C GLY A 63 16.40 -28.31 -30.70
N LYS A 64 15.33 -28.55 -31.45
CA LYS A 64 14.93 -27.72 -32.60
C LYS A 64 14.56 -26.30 -32.16
N PRO A 65 14.61 -25.29 -33.05
CA PRO A 65 14.10 -23.96 -32.75
C PRO A 65 12.68 -23.99 -32.19
N VAL A 66 12.42 -23.19 -31.18
CA VAL A 66 11.14 -23.14 -30.46
C VAL A 66 10.75 -21.70 -30.18
N THR A 67 9.46 -21.42 -30.27
CA THR A 67 8.86 -20.15 -29.87
C THR A 67 8.42 -20.22 -28.41
N VAL A 68 8.97 -19.34 -27.55
CA VAL A 68 8.57 -19.20 -26.15
C VAL A 68 7.61 -18.04 -26.03
N LYS A 69 6.45 -18.25 -25.41
CA LYS A 69 5.44 -17.21 -25.16
C LYS A 69 5.32 -16.85 -23.68
N ALA A 70 5.61 -17.80 -22.80
CA ALA A 70 5.54 -17.61 -21.35
C ALA A 70 6.45 -18.60 -20.63
N TYR A 71 6.73 -18.36 -19.34
CA TYR A 71 7.46 -19.30 -18.48
C TYR A 71 7.15 -19.09 -17.00
N ASP A 72 7.30 -20.18 -16.23
CA ASP A 72 7.28 -20.14 -14.76
C ASP A 72 8.71 -20.01 -14.21
N LEU A 73 8.96 -18.98 -13.39
CA LEU A 73 10.24 -18.81 -12.70
C LEU A 73 10.34 -19.72 -11.47
N CYS A 74 9.29 -19.71 -10.67
CA CYS A 74 9.22 -20.44 -9.41
C CYS A 74 7.79 -20.87 -9.16
N ARG A 75 7.62 -22.06 -8.57
CA ARG A 75 6.34 -22.59 -8.09
C ARG A 75 6.55 -23.25 -6.74
N THR A 76 5.59 -23.09 -5.83
CA THR A 76 5.60 -23.79 -4.54
C THR A 76 4.19 -24.14 -4.11
N GLU A 77 4.07 -25.05 -3.15
CA GLU A 77 2.80 -25.54 -2.63
C GLU A 77 2.86 -25.69 -1.11
N VAL A 78 1.73 -25.48 -0.44
CA VAL A 78 1.53 -25.79 0.98
C VAL A 78 0.38 -26.77 1.15
N GLU A 79 0.51 -27.69 2.10
CA GLU A 79 -0.58 -28.59 2.47
C GLU A 79 -1.68 -27.78 3.17
N ALA A 80 -2.92 -27.93 2.71
CA ALA A 80 -4.06 -27.18 3.20
C ALA A 80 -5.13 -28.07 3.86
N LYS A 81 -4.94 -29.39 3.86
CA LYS A 81 -5.89 -30.32 4.43
C LYS A 81 -6.00 -30.10 5.95
N ASP A 82 -7.24 -29.88 6.41
CA ASP A 82 -7.59 -29.69 7.82
C ASP A 82 -6.91 -28.48 8.50
N THR A 83 -6.39 -27.53 7.71
CA THR A 83 -5.72 -26.32 8.19
C THR A 83 -6.27 -25.07 7.53
N VAL A 84 -6.26 -23.95 8.27
CA VAL A 84 -6.55 -22.63 7.73
C VAL A 84 -5.30 -22.09 7.07
N VAL A 85 -5.43 -21.60 5.85
CA VAL A 85 -4.36 -20.93 5.09
C VAL A 85 -4.79 -19.50 4.81
N TRP A 86 -3.89 -18.57 5.03
CA TRP A 86 -4.04 -17.17 4.62
C TRP A 86 -3.06 -16.84 3.50
N SER A 87 -3.39 -15.84 2.70
CA SER A 87 -2.55 -15.38 1.61
C SER A 87 -2.49 -13.87 1.51
N LEU A 88 -1.30 -13.35 1.20
CA LEU A 88 -1.11 -12.00 0.70
C LEU A 88 -1.43 -11.98 -0.79
N GLN A 89 -2.35 -11.11 -1.19
CA GLN A 89 -2.77 -10.85 -2.58
C GLN A 89 -2.15 -9.54 -3.05
N PRO A 90 -1.03 -9.57 -3.76
CA PRO A 90 -0.16 -8.41 -3.93
C PRO A 90 -0.54 -7.48 -5.09
N SER A 91 -1.46 -7.90 -5.96
CA SER A 91 -1.81 -7.13 -7.16
C SER A 91 -2.97 -6.17 -6.93
N SER A 92 -2.99 -5.11 -7.71
CA SER A 92 -4.06 -4.12 -7.74
C SER A 92 -5.05 -4.41 -8.87
N THR A 93 -5.78 -5.54 -8.78
CA THR A 93 -6.75 -5.94 -9.80
C THR A 93 -8.11 -5.27 -9.65
N ASN A 94 -8.44 -4.79 -8.46
CA ASN A 94 -9.68 -4.07 -8.14
C ASN A 94 -9.42 -2.98 -7.11
N ALA A 95 -10.26 -1.93 -7.13
CA ALA A 95 -10.25 -0.93 -6.07
C ALA A 95 -10.67 -1.52 -4.72
N ARG A 96 -10.09 -0.99 -3.64
CA ARG A 96 -10.54 -1.20 -2.26
C ARG A 96 -10.61 -2.67 -1.81
N MET A 97 -9.88 -3.56 -2.49
CA MET A 97 -9.80 -4.97 -2.11
C MET A 97 -8.93 -5.16 -0.85
N ASP A 98 -9.18 -6.24 -0.13
CA ASP A 98 -8.27 -6.71 0.91
C ASP A 98 -7.03 -7.32 0.27
N TRP A 99 -5.85 -6.95 0.80
CA TRP A 99 -4.58 -7.52 0.35
C TRP A 99 -4.26 -8.85 1.03
N VAL A 100 -4.99 -9.19 2.08
CA VAL A 100 -4.82 -10.41 2.87
C VAL A 100 -6.15 -11.12 2.97
N LEU A 101 -6.20 -12.35 2.46
CA LEU A 101 -7.43 -13.14 2.37
C LEU A 101 -7.22 -14.55 2.94
N PRO A 102 -8.25 -15.13 3.58
CA PRO A 102 -8.26 -16.56 3.83
C PRO A 102 -8.41 -17.31 2.51
N VAL A 103 -7.63 -18.38 2.35
CA VAL A 103 -7.68 -19.24 1.18
C VAL A 103 -8.58 -20.43 1.49
N THR A 104 -9.60 -20.62 0.66
CA THR A 104 -10.57 -21.71 0.78
C THR A 104 -10.56 -22.58 -0.47
N GLU A 105 -11.11 -23.79 -0.36
CA GLU A 105 -11.20 -24.69 -1.51
C GLU A 105 -11.94 -24.04 -2.69
N GLY A 106 -11.33 -24.07 -3.87
CA GLY A 106 -11.81 -23.38 -5.05
C GLY A 106 -11.33 -21.93 -5.20
N PHE A 107 -10.48 -21.45 -4.28
CA PHE A 107 -9.85 -20.13 -4.39
C PHE A 107 -8.93 -20.10 -5.62
N ALA A 108 -9.04 -19.03 -6.42
CA ALA A 108 -8.15 -18.75 -7.53
C ALA A 108 -8.00 -17.24 -7.71
N LYS A 109 -6.77 -16.75 -7.68
CA LYS A 109 -6.39 -15.36 -7.94
C LYS A 109 -5.15 -15.34 -8.80
N GLU A 110 -5.17 -14.57 -9.87
CA GLU A 110 -4.05 -14.46 -10.81
C GLU A 110 -2.93 -13.55 -10.27
N ASN A 111 -3.29 -12.48 -9.58
CA ASN A 111 -2.34 -11.49 -9.05
C ASN A 111 -1.40 -10.91 -10.13
N TYR A 112 -1.95 -10.52 -11.27
CA TYR A 112 -1.19 -9.86 -12.33
C TYR A 112 -0.75 -8.46 -11.87
N LEU A 113 0.54 -8.13 -12.04
CA LEU A 113 1.11 -6.84 -11.64
C LEU A 113 1.09 -5.78 -12.74
N GLY A 114 0.77 -6.15 -13.97
CA GLY A 114 0.50 -5.19 -15.05
C GLY A 114 -0.86 -4.51 -14.87
N MET A 115 -1.09 -3.50 -15.69
CA MET A 115 -2.38 -2.83 -15.75
C MET A 115 -3.41 -3.74 -16.43
N ASN A 116 -4.61 -3.84 -15.86
CA ASN A 116 -5.73 -4.55 -16.47
C ASN A 116 -6.67 -3.57 -17.21
N ASN A 117 -7.81 -4.08 -17.70
CA ASN A 117 -8.78 -3.30 -18.49
C ASN A 117 -9.52 -2.18 -17.72
N SER A 118 -9.18 -1.96 -16.44
CA SER A 118 -9.91 -1.07 -15.53
C SER A 118 -9.03 -0.02 -14.89
N ASP A 119 -7.91 0.37 -15.52
CA ASP A 119 -6.91 1.30 -14.94
C ASP A 119 -6.28 0.79 -13.63
N TYR A 120 -6.55 -0.42 -13.22
CA TYR A 120 -5.95 -1.03 -12.06
C TYR A 120 -4.72 -1.84 -12.47
N GLY A 121 -3.64 -1.67 -11.75
CA GLY A 121 -2.40 -2.38 -11.99
C GLY A 121 -1.37 -2.09 -10.90
N GLY A 122 -0.18 -2.65 -11.05
CA GLY A 122 0.88 -2.54 -10.08
C GLY A 122 0.65 -3.43 -8.86
N GLY A 123 1.44 -3.19 -7.83
CA GLY A 123 1.38 -3.93 -6.59
C GLY A 123 2.76 -4.24 -6.01
N ILE A 124 2.81 -5.26 -5.15
CA ILE A 124 3.99 -5.69 -4.43
C ILE A 124 4.52 -6.97 -5.10
N PRO A 125 5.79 -7.06 -5.54
CA PRO A 125 6.30 -8.24 -6.24
C PRO A 125 6.58 -9.41 -5.27
N VAL A 126 5.64 -9.69 -4.35
CA VAL A 126 5.69 -10.77 -3.34
C VAL A 126 4.31 -11.35 -3.15
N VAL A 127 4.18 -12.66 -3.25
CA VAL A 127 3.01 -13.42 -2.81
C VAL A 127 3.40 -14.35 -1.68
N ASP A 128 2.51 -14.50 -0.70
CA ASP A 128 2.77 -15.26 0.52
C ASP A 128 1.58 -16.14 0.91
N LEU A 129 1.90 -17.32 1.43
CA LEU A 129 0.96 -18.26 2.05
C LEU A 129 1.44 -18.59 3.45
N TRP A 130 0.59 -18.45 4.47
CA TRP A 130 0.95 -18.82 5.84
C TRP A 130 -0.16 -19.57 6.58
N GLN A 131 0.28 -20.31 7.56
CA GLN A 131 -0.51 -21.01 8.57
C GLN A 131 -0.10 -20.52 9.95
N ARG A 132 -0.64 -21.12 11.03
CA ARG A 132 -0.32 -20.71 12.39
C ARG A 132 1.18 -20.69 12.71
N ASP A 133 1.92 -21.67 12.20
CA ASP A 133 3.32 -21.92 12.56
C ASP A 133 4.32 -21.29 11.60
N GLY A 134 3.85 -20.57 10.58
CA GLY A 134 4.68 -19.88 9.61
C GLY A 134 4.17 -20.02 8.18
N GLY A 135 4.97 -19.52 7.23
CA GLY A 135 4.60 -19.41 5.84
C GLY A 135 5.74 -19.62 4.87
N ILE A 136 5.38 -19.50 3.61
CA ILE A 136 6.31 -19.50 2.49
C ILE A 136 5.91 -18.40 1.50
N ALA A 137 6.85 -17.50 1.22
CA ALA A 137 6.70 -16.43 0.24
C ALA A 137 7.58 -16.69 -0.99
N ILE A 138 7.11 -16.24 -2.15
CA ILE A 138 7.91 -16.14 -3.37
C ILE A 138 7.73 -14.74 -3.97
N GLY A 139 8.72 -14.28 -4.73
CA GLY A 139 8.67 -12.98 -5.38
C GLY A 139 9.91 -12.67 -6.20
N LEU A 140 10.04 -11.41 -6.64
CA LEU A 140 11.14 -10.97 -7.49
C LEU A 140 12.08 -10.02 -6.75
N PHE A 141 13.39 -10.18 -6.98
CA PHE A 141 14.44 -9.23 -6.59
C PHE A 141 14.91 -8.39 -7.80
N GLU A 142 13.95 -7.76 -8.47
CA GLU A 142 14.21 -6.88 -9.62
C GLU A 142 14.18 -5.41 -9.20
N PRO A 143 14.94 -4.54 -9.91
CA PRO A 143 15.01 -3.11 -9.55
C PRO A 143 13.79 -2.28 -9.96
N VAL A 144 12.92 -2.85 -10.79
CA VAL A 144 11.70 -2.23 -11.30
C VAL A 144 10.52 -3.20 -11.23
N LEU A 145 9.31 -2.67 -11.35
CA LEU A 145 8.11 -3.49 -11.46
C LEU A 145 8.19 -4.32 -12.76
N ARG A 146 8.09 -5.65 -12.62
CA ARG A 146 7.89 -6.55 -13.76
C ARG A 146 6.42 -6.95 -13.82
N MET A 147 5.85 -6.92 -15.01
CA MET A 147 4.43 -7.25 -15.21
C MET A 147 4.25 -8.76 -15.28
N ILE A 148 4.41 -9.41 -14.14
CA ILE A 148 4.23 -10.84 -13.94
C ILE A 148 2.88 -11.14 -13.29
N SER A 149 2.41 -12.38 -13.45
CA SER A 149 1.33 -12.96 -12.66
C SER A 149 1.91 -13.77 -11.49
N MET A 150 1.25 -13.68 -10.34
CA MET A 150 1.60 -14.45 -9.13
C MET A 150 0.38 -15.26 -8.66
N PRO A 151 -0.05 -16.26 -9.47
CA PRO A 151 -1.26 -17.00 -9.21
C PRO A 151 -1.22 -17.74 -7.88
N VAL A 152 -2.35 -17.68 -7.15
CA VAL A 152 -2.63 -18.49 -5.96
C VAL A 152 -3.86 -19.31 -6.24
N GLU A 153 -3.74 -20.63 -6.11
CA GLU A 153 -4.84 -21.55 -6.44
C GLU A 153 -4.98 -22.66 -5.39
N TRP A 154 -6.21 -22.90 -4.95
CA TRP A 154 -6.60 -24.12 -4.26
C TRP A 154 -7.68 -24.84 -5.09
N LYS A 155 -7.26 -25.88 -5.84
CA LYS A 155 -8.18 -26.65 -6.69
C LYS A 155 -9.22 -27.37 -5.85
N ARG A 156 -10.46 -27.39 -6.32
CA ARG A 156 -11.54 -28.18 -5.69
C ARG A 156 -11.11 -29.64 -5.56
N TYR A 157 -11.40 -30.23 -4.40
CA TYR A 157 -10.99 -31.60 -4.02
C TYR A 157 -9.48 -31.82 -3.92
N GLY A 158 -8.69 -30.76 -4.00
CA GLY A 158 -7.26 -30.79 -3.72
C GLY A 158 -6.97 -30.64 -2.23
N ASN A 159 -5.78 -31.06 -1.80
CA ASN A 159 -5.29 -30.88 -0.43
C ASN A 159 -4.14 -29.87 -0.32
N LYS A 160 -3.87 -29.13 -1.40
CA LYS A 160 -2.77 -28.17 -1.48
C LYS A 160 -3.23 -26.84 -2.03
N VAL A 161 -2.62 -25.77 -1.52
CA VAL A 161 -2.62 -24.45 -2.14
C VAL A 161 -1.30 -24.27 -2.86
N SER A 162 -1.36 -23.90 -4.13
CA SER A 162 -0.18 -23.58 -4.95
C SER A 162 -0.05 -22.09 -5.18
N MET A 163 1.18 -21.61 -5.33
CA MET A 163 1.50 -20.29 -5.86
C MET A 163 2.67 -20.38 -6.83
N ALA A 164 2.74 -19.46 -7.80
CA ALA A 164 3.77 -19.42 -8.81
C ALA A 164 4.16 -17.98 -9.16
N LEU A 165 5.31 -17.81 -9.80
CA LEU A 165 5.72 -16.61 -10.51
C LEU A 165 5.66 -16.93 -12.00
N HIS A 166 4.70 -16.35 -12.71
CA HIS A 166 4.43 -16.60 -14.12
C HIS A 166 4.65 -15.34 -14.94
N TYR A 167 5.36 -15.44 -16.05
CA TYR A 167 5.62 -14.34 -16.94
C TYR A 167 5.20 -14.66 -18.37
N ASP A 168 4.23 -13.91 -18.88
CA ASP A 168 3.91 -13.86 -20.28
C ASP A 168 4.85 -12.88 -20.98
N LEU A 169 5.56 -13.35 -22.00
CA LEU A 169 6.42 -12.46 -22.78
C LEU A 169 5.56 -11.50 -23.61
N PRO A 170 5.95 -10.21 -23.66
CA PRO A 170 5.26 -9.21 -24.49
C PRO A 170 5.10 -9.63 -25.94
N GLU A 171 6.15 -10.23 -26.48
CA GLU A 171 6.19 -10.82 -27.79
C GLU A 171 6.80 -12.23 -27.72
N PRO A 172 6.30 -13.16 -28.55
CA PRO A 172 6.88 -14.48 -28.65
C PRO A 172 8.36 -14.43 -28.99
N LEU A 173 9.20 -15.13 -28.25
CA LEU A 173 10.65 -15.18 -28.43
C LEU A 173 11.06 -16.46 -29.17
N GLU A 174 11.68 -16.34 -30.32
CA GLU A 174 12.28 -17.47 -31.03
C GLU A 174 13.64 -17.83 -30.40
N LEU A 175 13.77 -19.06 -29.91
CA LEU A 175 15.01 -19.61 -29.41
C LEU A 175 15.57 -20.64 -30.42
N ALA A 176 16.67 -20.32 -31.08
CA ALA A 176 17.39 -21.26 -31.90
C ALA A 176 18.08 -22.32 -31.02
N THR A 177 18.56 -23.42 -31.64
CA THR A 177 19.35 -24.45 -30.94
C THR A 177 20.60 -23.83 -30.32
N GLY A 178 20.78 -23.98 -29.02
CA GLY A 178 21.90 -23.41 -28.24
C GLY A 178 21.62 -22.04 -27.61
N ASP A 179 20.51 -21.41 -27.95
CA ASP A 179 20.13 -20.12 -27.36
C ASP A 179 19.73 -20.28 -25.89
N THR A 180 19.94 -19.20 -25.13
CA THR A 180 19.65 -19.13 -23.70
C THR A 180 18.69 -17.98 -23.41
N LEU A 181 17.59 -18.30 -22.73
CA LEU A 181 16.65 -17.31 -22.15
C LEU A 181 16.97 -17.16 -20.66
N LYS A 182 17.43 -15.98 -20.26
CA LYS A 182 17.59 -15.62 -18.85
C LYS A 182 16.28 -15.09 -18.30
N CYS A 183 15.91 -15.56 -17.10
CA CYS A 183 14.72 -15.12 -16.39
C CYS A 183 15.05 -14.03 -15.37
N PHE A 184 14.01 -13.40 -14.83
CA PHE A 184 14.12 -12.48 -13.71
C PHE A 184 14.65 -13.17 -12.47
N LYS A 185 15.35 -12.43 -11.62
CA LYS A 185 15.83 -12.93 -10.34
C LYS A 185 14.65 -13.08 -9.38
N ALA A 186 14.40 -14.31 -8.94
CA ALA A 186 13.35 -14.64 -8.00
C ALA A 186 13.90 -14.99 -6.61
N PHE A 187 13.01 -15.09 -5.63
CA PHE A 187 13.33 -15.63 -4.31
C PHE A 187 12.23 -16.56 -3.80
N ARG A 188 12.62 -17.39 -2.84
CA ARG A 188 11.72 -18.15 -1.97
C ARG A 188 12.13 -17.90 -0.52
N TYR A 189 11.14 -17.67 0.36
CA TYR A 189 11.39 -17.44 1.76
C TYR A 189 10.44 -18.25 2.64
N THR A 190 10.99 -19.17 3.41
CA THR A 190 10.27 -19.90 4.47
C THR A 190 10.44 -19.13 5.77
N HIS A 191 9.34 -18.75 6.41
CA HIS A 191 9.36 -17.83 7.55
C HIS A 191 8.39 -18.23 8.65
N GLU A 192 8.62 -17.70 9.84
CA GLU A 192 7.67 -17.69 10.94
C GLU A 192 6.68 -16.53 10.78
N GLY A 193 5.52 -16.62 11.48
CA GLY A 193 4.51 -15.55 11.47
C GLY A 193 3.74 -15.44 10.16
N ASP A 194 3.46 -14.21 9.74
CA ASP A 194 2.59 -13.89 8.61
C ASP A 194 3.29 -13.00 7.56
N TYR A 195 2.49 -12.47 6.62
CA TYR A 195 2.94 -11.61 5.52
C TYR A 195 3.85 -10.44 5.92
N PHE A 196 3.81 -9.99 7.19
CA PHE A 196 4.72 -8.95 7.65
C PHE A 196 6.17 -9.41 7.53
N ASN A 197 6.48 -10.63 7.98
CA ASN A 197 7.85 -11.16 7.94
C ASN A 197 8.32 -11.37 6.50
N ALA A 198 7.42 -11.82 5.61
CA ALA A 198 7.71 -11.94 4.18
C ALA A 198 8.06 -10.57 3.55
N LEU A 199 7.19 -9.57 3.73
CA LEU A 199 7.40 -8.22 3.20
C LEU A 199 8.60 -7.51 3.81
N ARG A 200 8.83 -7.69 5.14
CA ARG A 200 9.96 -7.09 5.83
C ARG A 200 11.30 -7.65 5.32
N THR A 201 11.38 -8.96 5.17
CA THR A 201 12.59 -9.63 4.67
C THR A 201 12.85 -9.27 3.21
N PHE A 202 11.81 -9.27 2.37
CA PHE A 202 11.90 -8.82 0.98
C PHE A 202 12.44 -7.38 0.90
N SER A 203 11.78 -6.43 1.56
CA SER A 203 12.16 -5.02 1.49
C SER A 203 13.54 -4.76 2.07
N LYS A 204 13.89 -5.44 3.17
CA LYS A 204 15.22 -5.35 3.75
C LYS A 204 16.31 -5.87 2.78
N TYR A 205 16.08 -7.01 2.14
CA TYR A 205 17.00 -7.54 1.14
C TYR A 205 17.20 -6.56 -0.03
N MET A 206 16.10 -5.98 -0.56
CA MET A 206 16.15 -4.98 -1.62
C MET A 206 17.00 -3.75 -1.23
N GLN A 207 16.87 -3.29 0.01
CA GLN A 207 17.63 -2.14 0.53
C GLN A 207 19.09 -2.49 0.83
N ASP A 208 19.34 -3.59 1.53
CA ASP A 208 20.69 -4.01 1.92
C ASP A 208 21.60 -4.29 0.70
N ASN A 209 21.00 -4.70 -0.41
CA ASN A 209 21.70 -4.93 -1.68
C ASN A 209 21.70 -3.71 -2.62
N GLY A 210 21.21 -2.56 -2.17
CA GLY A 210 21.20 -1.32 -2.96
C GLY A 210 20.29 -1.37 -4.19
N ILE A 211 19.32 -2.28 -4.23
CA ILE A 211 18.36 -2.41 -5.35
C ILE A 211 17.31 -1.30 -5.26
N VAL A 212 16.82 -1.00 -4.05
CA VAL A 212 15.86 0.07 -3.77
C VAL A 212 16.36 0.86 -2.57
N THR A 213 16.15 2.18 -2.58
CA THR A 213 16.41 3.05 -1.42
C THR A 213 15.09 3.62 -0.94
N MET A 214 14.63 3.19 0.25
CA MET A 214 13.49 3.80 0.91
C MET A 214 13.88 5.14 1.51
N LYS A 215 13.02 6.15 1.34
CA LYS A 215 13.22 7.48 1.92
C LYS A 215 12.52 7.50 3.29
N PRO A 216 13.23 7.84 4.40
CA PRO A 216 12.56 8.07 5.68
C PRO A 216 11.70 9.34 5.57
N SER A 217 10.57 9.34 6.26
CA SER A 217 9.73 10.53 6.34
C SER A 217 10.32 11.56 7.30
N GLU A 218 10.28 12.82 6.90
CA GLU A 218 10.66 13.94 7.74
C GLU A 218 9.60 14.21 8.83
N PRO A 219 9.93 14.97 9.87
CA PRO A 219 9.04 15.28 10.98
C PRO A 219 7.67 15.80 10.57
N GLU A 220 7.61 16.59 9.52
CA GLU A 220 6.39 17.21 9.03
C GLU A 220 5.36 16.20 8.51
N ALA A 221 5.82 15.08 7.97
CA ALA A 221 4.93 14.03 7.45
C ALA A 221 4.16 13.29 8.57
N PHE A 222 4.59 13.42 9.84
CA PHE A 222 3.93 12.84 11.00
C PHE A 222 2.97 13.81 11.69
N GLU A 223 2.80 15.02 11.19
CA GLU A 223 1.89 15.99 11.79
C GLU A 223 0.42 15.71 11.42
N PRO A 224 -0.52 15.98 12.35
CA PRO A 224 -1.95 15.70 12.16
C PRO A 224 -2.57 16.39 10.94
N VAL A 225 -3.48 15.69 10.26
CA VAL A 225 -4.09 16.13 9.00
C VAL A 225 -5.58 16.37 9.14
N TRP A 226 -6.05 17.56 8.71
CA TRP A 226 -7.45 17.80 8.42
C TRP A 226 -7.63 17.92 6.90
N CYS A 227 -8.59 17.16 6.33
CA CYS A 227 -8.87 17.18 4.91
C CYS A 227 -10.19 17.88 4.62
N ALA A 228 -10.19 18.87 3.72
CA ALA A 228 -11.36 19.60 3.29
C ALA A 228 -12.34 18.75 2.44
N GLY A 229 -11.97 17.53 2.05
CA GLY A 229 -12.81 16.59 1.33
C GLY A 229 -14.13 16.26 2.02
N GLY A 230 -14.28 16.56 3.31
CA GLY A 230 -15.56 16.51 4.01
C GLY A 230 -16.64 17.42 3.44
N TYR A 231 -16.24 18.48 2.73
CA TYR A 231 -17.17 19.38 2.01
C TYR A 231 -17.57 18.85 0.63
N GLY A 232 -17.00 17.71 0.17
CA GLY A 232 -17.19 17.20 -1.17
C GLY A 232 -16.61 18.09 -2.27
N ARG A 233 -16.70 17.67 -3.53
CA ARG A 233 -16.17 18.42 -4.68
C ARG A 233 -16.69 19.86 -4.85
N PRO A 234 -17.96 20.21 -4.52
CA PRO A 234 -18.43 21.59 -4.70
C PRO A 234 -18.05 22.53 -3.55
N PHE A 235 -16.98 22.24 -2.80
CA PHE A 235 -16.53 23.13 -1.74
C PHE A 235 -16.09 24.50 -2.27
N LYS A 236 -16.18 25.50 -1.41
CA LYS A 236 -15.83 26.89 -1.74
C LYS A 236 -14.75 27.40 -0.80
N MET A 237 -14.00 28.39 -1.25
CA MET A 237 -12.94 29.02 -0.47
C MET A 237 -13.42 29.45 0.94
N ASN A 238 -14.60 30.07 1.05
CA ASN A 238 -15.12 30.55 2.34
C ASN A 238 -15.45 29.41 3.33
N MET A 239 -15.80 28.20 2.84
CA MET A 239 -16.00 27.03 3.69
C MET A 239 -14.67 26.59 4.31
N VAL A 240 -13.62 26.50 3.51
CA VAL A 240 -12.27 26.19 4.00
C VAL A 240 -11.81 27.25 5.00
N LEU A 241 -11.82 28.51 4.61
CA LEU A 241 -11.36 29.64 5.46
C LEU A 241 -12.13 29.74 6.78
N GLY A 242 -13.43 29.48 6.75
CA GLY A 242 -14.29 29.50 7.96
C GLY A 242 -13.95 28.39 8.95
N THR A 243 -13.28 27.32 8.50
CA THR A 243 -12.93 26.15 9.33
C THR A 243 -11.52 26.25 9.91
N LEU A 244 -10.60 27.04 9.34
CA LEU A 244 -9.18 27.05 9.70
C LEU A 244 -8.91 27.32 11.19
N ASP A 245 -9.67 28.21 11.82
CA ASP A 245 -9.50 28.52 13.25
C ASP A 245 -9.84 27.28 14.11
N LYS A 246 -10.91 26.54 13.73
CA LYS A 246 -11.31 25.31 14.41
C LYS A 246 -10.28 24.19 14.16
N VAL A 247 -9.76 24.04 12.95
CA VAL A 247 -8.67 23.12 12.61
C VAL A 247 -7.46 23.36 13.51
N LYS A 248 -7.04 24.63 13.64
CA LYS A 248 -5.91 25.00 14.53
C LYS A 248 -6.22 24.73 16.00
N GLU A 249 -7.42 25.09 16.45
CA GLU A 249 -7.87 24.89 17.84
C GLU A 249 -7.87 23.41 18.23
N LEU A 250 -8.27 22.52 17.32
CA LEU A 250 -8.28 21.08 17.54
C LEU A 250 -6.90 20.43 17.43
N GLY A 251 -5.89 21.20 17.03
CA GLY A 251 -4.47 20.79 17.08
C GLY A 251 -3.96 20.12 15.81
N PHE A 252 -4.64 20.26 14.69
CA PHE A 252 -4.14 19.84 13.36
C PHE A 252 -3.06 20.80 12.88
N THR A 253 -2.20 20.29 12.02
CA THR A 253 -1.11 21.04 11.38
C THR A 253 -1.32 21.15 9.87
N TRP A 254 -1.75 20.08 9.20
CA TRP A 254 -1.99 20.05 7.77
C TRP A 254 -3.45 20.31 7.42
N VAL A 255 -3.64 21.06 6.34
CA VAL A 255 -4.91 21.32 5.66
C VAL A 255 -4.79 20.76 4.25
N ASP A 256 -5.51 19.68 3.96
CA ASP A 256 -5.55 19.11 2.62
C ASP A 256 -6.70 19.76 1.83
N ILE A 257 -6.37 20.52 0.79
CA ILE A 257 -7.32 21.00 -0.21
C ILE A 257 -7.55 19.87 -1.20
N ASP A 258 -8.71 19.24 -1.08
CA ASP A 258 -9.05 18.02 -1.79
C ASP A 258 -9.56 18.28 -3.22
N ASP A 259 -9.99 17.23 -3.92
CA ASP A 259 -10.59 17.26 -5.25
C ASP A 259 -11.77 18.23 -5.34
N GLY A 260 -11.83 19.05 -6.40
CA GLY A 260 -12.94 19.97 -6.68
C GLY A 260 -12.58 21.43 -6.90
N TYR A 261 -11.31 21.82 -6.82
CA TYR A 261 -10.85 23.18 -7.13
C TYR A 261 -10.56 23.41 -8.61
N GLN A 262 -10.11 22.36 -9.31
CA GLN A 262 -9.65 22.37 -10.70
C GLN A 262 -10.81 22.46 -11.69
N ILE A 263 -10.51 22.93 -12.91
CA ILE A 263 -11.45 22.94 -14.03
C ILE A 263 -11.73 21.51 -14.49
N ALA A 264 -10.66 20.74 -14.71
CA ALA A 264 -10.69 19.37 -15.19
C ALA A 264 -9.33 18.70 -14.92
N GLU A 265 -9.24 17.40 -14.98
CA GLU A 265 -7.98 16.69 -15.06
C GLU A 265 -7.23 17.16 -16.33
N GLY A 266 -5.94 17.55 -16.18
CA GLY A 266 -5.16 18.19 -17.27
C GLY A 266 -5.36 19.70 -17.42
N ASP A 267 -6.39 20.28 -16.81
CA ASP A 267 -6.53 21.73 -16.63
C ASP A 267 -6.63 22.08 -15.13
N TRP A 268 -5.47 22.21 -14.50
CA TRP A 268 -5.31 22.43 -13.06
C TRP A 268 -5.49 23.90 -12.64
N ASN A 269 -6.00 24.76 -13.53
CA ASN A 269 -6.48 26.08 -13.15
C ASN A 269 -7.77 25.96 -12.31
N THR A 270 -8.09 26.98 -11.55
CA THR A 270 -9.26 26.95 -10.69
C THR A 270 -10.57 27.11 -11.45
N ASN A 271 -11.59 26.39 -11.01
CA ASN A 271 -12.93 26.46 -11.57
C ASN A 271 -13.72 27.67 -11.06
N LYS A 272 -15.01 27.77 -11.44
CA LYS A 272 -15.92 28.88 -11.07
C LYS A 272 -16.19 29.04 -9.57
N LEU A 273 -15.86 28.05 -8.73
CA LEU A 273 -16.00 28.11 -7.28
C LEU A 273 -14.86 28.92 -6.63
N PHE A 274 -13.78 29.14 -7.38
CA PHE A 274 -12.61 29.94 -7.02
C PHE A 274 -12.38 31.03 -8.08
N PRO A 275 -13.31 32.00 -8.20
CA PRO A 275 -13.33 32.97 -9.31
C PRO A 275 -12.13 33.91 -9.34
N GLY A 276 -11.39 34.05 -8.25
CA GLY A 276 -10.16 34.84 -8.16
C GLY A 276 -8.93 34.12 -8.74
N GLY A 277 -9.07 32.84 -9.12
CA GLY A 277 -7.99 32.09 -9.74
C GLY A 277 -6.80 31.88 -8.80
N ASP A 278 -5.60 32.18 -9.29
CA ASP A 278 -4.35 32.13 -8.54
C ASP A 278 -4.41 32.90 -7.20
N LYS A 279 -5.17 34.00 -7.16
CA LYS A 279 -5.29 34.82 -5.94
C LYS A 279 -6.08 34.09 -4.85
N ASP A 280 -7.09 33.31 -5.20
CA ASP A 280 -7.88 32.55 -4.26
C ASP A 280 -7.05 31.43 -3.65
N MET A 281 -6.32 30.66 -4.49
CA MET A 281 -5.44 29.59 -4.03
C MET A 281 -4.32 30.13 -3.13
N ARG A 282 -3.71 31.25 -3.52
CA ARG A 282 -2.71 31.91 -2.71
C ARG A 282 -3.28 32.45 -1.40
N HIS A 283 -4.50 32.96 -1.39
CA HIS A 283 -5.17 33.45 -0.20
C HIS A 283 -5.44 32.32 0.81
N ILE A 284 -5.85 31.14 0.34
CA ILE A 284 -6.03 29.96 1.20
C ILE A 284 -4.71 29.61 1.91
N THR A 285 -3.62 29.50 1.17
CA THR A 285 -2.31 29.14 1.76
C THR A 285 -1.79 30.23 2.70
N ASP A 286 -1.94 31.51 2.35
CA ASP A 286 -1.54 32.62 3.21
C ASP A 286 -2.33 32.64 4.53
N GLU A 287 -3.65 32.32 4.49
CA GLU A 287 -4.47 32.22 5.72
C GLU A 287 -4.14 30.96 6.55
N CYS A 288 -3.74 29.84 5.91
CA CYS A 288 -3.17 28.69 6.61
C CYS A 288 -1.88 29.10 7.33
N HIS A 289 -0.93 29.69 6.63
CA HIS A 289 0.39 30.08 7.17
C HIS A 289 0.27 31.13 8.29
N LYS A 290 -0.64 32.10 8.17
CA LYS A 290 -0.91 33.08 9.21
C LYS A 290 -1.33 32.43 10.53
N ARG A 291 -1.95 31.25 10.47
CA ARG A 291 -2.35 30.45 11.65
C ARG A 291 -1.29 29.44 12.09
N GLY A 292 -0.16 29.38 11.38
CA GLY A 292 0.88 28.35 11.58
C GLY A 292 0.41 26.95 11.16
N LEU A 293 -0.51 26.88 10.21
CA LEU A 293 -0.92 25.66 9.51
C LEU A 293 -0.11 25.52 8.21
N LYS A 294 -0.02 24.29 7.70
CA LYS A 294 0.53 23.96 6.39
C LYS A 294 -0.59 23.48 5.47
N ALA A 295 -0.41 23.61 4.16
CA ALA A 295 -1.42 23.22 3.18
C ALA A 295 -0.85 22.23 2.15
N LYS A 296 -1.58 21.13 1.88
CA LYS A 296 -1.34 20.23 0.74
C LYS A 296 -2.44 20.43 -0.30
N LEU A 297 -2.08 20.25 -1.55
CA LEU A 297 -3.01 20.33 -2.69
C LEU A 297 -3.24 18.94 -3.28
N TRP A 298 -4.50 18.57 -3.47
CA TRP A 298 -4.89 17.39 -4.20
C TRP A 298 -4.54 17.52 -5.68
N TRP A 299 -4.06 16.43 -6.27
CA TRP A 299 -3.68 16.36 -7.67
C TRP A 299 -3.73 14.92 -8.18
N ALA A 300 -4.36 14.70 -9.34
CA ALA A 300 -4.34 13.42 -10.06
C ALA A 300 -3.40 13.54 -11.28
N PRO A 301 -2.09 13.39 -11.11
CA PRO A 301 -1.16 13.46 -12.23
C PRO A 301 -1.42 12.37 -13.26
N LEU A 302 -0.94 12.57 -14.47
CA LEU A 302 -1.06 11.65 -15.59
C LEU A 302 -2.50 11.45 -16.13
N ALA A 303 -3.49 12.13 -15.58
CA ALA A 303 -4.85 12.17 -16.09
C ALA A 303 -5.10 13.48 -16.85
N ALA A 304 -5.70 13.43 -18.03
CA ALA A 304 -6.07 14.60 -18.82
C ALA A 304 -7.38 14.38 -19.59
N ASP A 305 -8.39 15.20 -19.28
CA ASP A 305 -9.69 15.10 -19.94
C ASP A 305 -9.62 15.40 -21.43
N PRO A 306 -10.36 14.66 -22.25
CA PRO A 306 -10.27 14.77 -23.72
C PRO A 306 -10.55 16.19 -24.28
N ASP A 307 -11.37 16.96 -23.56
CA ASP A 307 -11.77 18.31 -24.00
C ASP A 307 -10.81 19.42 -23.56
N THR A 308 -9.80 19.11 -22.76
CA THR A 308 -8.83 20.09 -22.27
C THR A 308 -7.96 20.65 -23.40
N LYS A 309 -7.44 21.84 -23.15
CA LYS A 309 -6.47 22.48 -24.04
C LYS A 309 -5.19 21.63 -24.16
N LEU A 310 -4.76 21.03 -23.06
CA LEU A 310 -3.59 20.16 -23.00
C LEU A 310 -3.68 19.04 -24.04
N VAL A 311 -4.76 18.27 -24.03
CA VAL A 311 -4.96 17.15 -24.95
C VAL A 311 -5.03 17.60 -26.42
N LYS A 312 -5.70 18.73 -26.67
CA LYS A 312 -5.86 19.29 -28.04
C LYS A 312 -4.56 19.84 -28.64
N GLU A 313 -3.74 20.48 -27.83
CA GLU A 313 -2.50 21.14 -28.28
C GLU A 313 -1.26 20.24 -28.18
N HIS A 314 -1.30 19.22 -27.28
CA HIS A 314 -0.17 18.34 -26.95
C HIS A 314 -0.52 16.85 -26.99
N PRO A 315 -1.09 16.34 -28.11
CA PRO A 315 -1.43 14.92 -28.25
C PRO A 315 -0.19 14.00 -28.19
N GLU A 316 1.01 14.54 -28.36
CA GLU A 316 2.28 13.83 -28.21
C GLU A 316 2.57 13.40 -26.78
N MET A 317 1.89 13.97 -25.77
CA MET A 317 2.03 13.60 -24.38
C MET A 317 1.22 12.34 -24.00
N LEU A 318 0.25 11.95 -24.84
CA LEU A 318 -0.67 10.86 -24.52
C LEU A 318 -0.02 9.49 -24.71
N LEU A 319 -0.23 8.59 -23.77
CA LEU A 319 0.15 7.20 -23.89
C LEU A 319 -0.67 6.53 -24.99
N LYS A 320 0.00 5.75 -25.83
CA LYS A 320 -0.64 4.96 -26.90
C LYS A 320 -0.44 3.48 -26.68
N THR A 321 -1.52 2.74 -26.87
CA THR A 321 -1.50 1.27 -26.87
C THR A 321 -0.83 0.71 -28.13
N ASP A 322 -0.63 -0.59 -28.19
CA ASP A 322 -0.14 -1.33 -29.36
C ASP A 322 -1.09 -1.21 -30.58
N GLU A 323 -2.38 -0.98 -30.33
CA GLU A 323 -3.39 -0.69 -31.36
C GLU A 323 -3.41 0.79 -31.78
N TRP A 324 -2.48 1.62 -31.31
CA TRP A 324 -2.38 3.06 -31.55
C TRP A 324 -3.57 3.89 -31.02
N ALA A 325 -4.37 3.30 -30.14
CA ALA A 325 -5.38 4.02 -29.39
C ALA A 325 -4.75 4.78 -28.20
N HIS A 326 -5.42 5.83 -27.72
CA HIS A 326 -5.04 6.44 -26.46
C HIS A 326 -5.50 5.59 -25.30
N GLU A 327 -4.64 5.42 -24.29
CA GLU A 327 -5.04 4.78 -23.05
C GLU A 327 -6.02 5.65 -22.30
N TYR A 328 -7.04 5.02 -21.70
CA TYR A 328 -8.16 5.69 -21.05
C TYR A 328 -8.26 5.29 -19.57
N ILE A 329 -8.32 6.28 -18.70
CA ILE A 329 -8.53 6.12 -17.27
C ILE A 329 -10.03 6.19 -17.00
N THR A 330 -10.68 5.04 -16.77
CA THR A 330 -12.13 4.94 -16.67
C THR A 330 -12.72 5.69 -15.49
N TRP A 331 -12.01 5.71 -14.35
CA TRP A 331 -12.49 6.40 -13.15
C TRP A 331 -12.57 7.92 -13.31
N TRP A 332 -11.61 8.52 -14.08
CA TRP A 332 -11.51 9.96 -14.26
C TRP A 332 -12.12 10.45 -15.58
N ASP A 333 -12.62 9.54 -16.43
CA ASP A 333 -13.02 9.87 -17.80
C ASP A 333 -11.92 10.60 -18.62
N SER A 334 -10.66 10.26 -18.36
CA SER A 334 -9.49 10.97 -18.85
C SER A 334 -8.61 10.12 -19.75
N TRP A 335 -7.79 10.77 -20.61
CA TRP A 335 -6.68 10.13 -21.30
C TRP A 335 -5.46 10.04 -20.38
N TYR A 336 -4.65 8.99 -20.59
CA TYR A 336 -3.42 8.78 -19.85
C TYR A 336 -2.26 9.56 -20.48
N LEU A 337 -1.55 10.39 -19.71
CA LEU A 337 -0.29 10.99 -20.10
C LEU A 337 0.86 10.00 -19.85
N SER A 338 1.77 9.88 -20.80
CA SER A 338 2.91 8.95 -20.65
C SER A 338 3.86 9.41 -19.53
N PRO A 339 4.11 8.58 -18.48
CA PRO A 339 4.85 9.01 -17.28
C PRO A 339 6.32 9.35 -17.55
N ILE A 340 6.91 8.85 -18.64
CA ILE A 340 8.32 9.08 -18.96
C ILE A 340 8.54 9.90 -20.25
N ASN A 341 7.47 10.49 -20.77
CA ASN A 341 7.55 11.41 -21.91
C ASN A 341 8.18 12.74 -21.46
N PRO A 342 9.23 13.25 -22.18
CA PRO A 342 9.89 14.50 -21.80
C PRO A 342 8.98 15.73 -21.77
N ALA A 343 7.94 15.77 -22.61
CA ALA A 343 6.97 16.86 -22.60
C ALA A 343 6.07 16.82 -21.36
N VAL A 344 5.72 15.62 -20.88
CA VAL A 344 4.99 15.42 -19.61
C VAL A 344 5.86 15.83 -18.42
N ASP A 345 7.16 15.52 -18.44
CA ASP A 345 8.12 15.98 -17.41
C ASP A 345 8.16 17.52 -17.33
N ALA A 346 8.23 18.21 -18.47
CA ALA A 346 8.24 19.67 -18.53
C ALA A 346 6.93 20.27 -18.01
N TYR A 347 5.79 19.73 -18.43
CA TYR A 347 4.46 20.12 -17.97
C TYR A 347 4.31 19.93 -16.44
N THR A 348 4.72 18.76 -15.93
CA THR A 348 4.74 18.46 -14.50
C THR A 348 5.57 19.46 -13.71
N THR A 349 6.76 19.83 -14.23
CA THR A 349 7.63 20.82 -13.60
C THR A 349 6.95 22.20 -13.50
N ASP A 350 6.21 22.61 -14.52
CA ASP A 350 5.49 23.89 -14.50
C ASP A 350 4.29 23.87 -13.56
N LEU A 351 3.60 22.73 -13.43
CA LEU A 351 2.55 22.54 -12.41
C LEU A 351 3.13 22.62 -11.00
N LEU A 352 4.26 21.96 -10.73
CA LEU A 352 4.92 22.04 -9.42
C LEU A 352 5.28 23.47 -9.03
N LYS A 353 5.81 24.28 -9.99
CA LYS A 353 6.06 25.72 -9.77
C LYS A 353 4.77 26.47 -9.46
N MET A 354 3.68 26.16 -10.18
CA MET A 354 2.38 26.77 -9.94
C MET A 354 1.87 26.43 -8.53
N PHE A 355 1.87 25.19 -8.15
CA PHE A 355 1.35 24.72 -6.86
C PHE A 355 2.20 25.18 -5.68
N LEU A 356 3.52 24.96 -5.73
CA LEU A 356 4.39 25.13 -4.57
C LEU A 356 5.00 26.54 -4.47
N GLN A 357 5.23 27.23 -5.60
CA GLN A 357 5.80 28.57 -5.56
C GLN A 357 4.74 29.66 -5.76
N LYS A 358 3.93 29.58 -6.82
CA LYS A 358 2.93 30.63 -7.11
C LYS A 358 1.77 30.61 -6.12
N TRP A 359 1.17 29.45 -5.87
CA TRP A 359 0.09 29.26 -4.91
C TRP A 359 0.59 29.03 -3.48
N ASN A 360 1.86 28.64 -3.32
CA ASN A 360 2.58 28.50 -2.06
C ASN A 360 2.10 27.34 -1.17
N PHE A 361 1.56 26.27 -1.76
CA PHE A 361 1.30 25.05 -1.01
C PHE A 361 2.59 24.43 -0.45
N ASP A 362 2.48 23.68 0.65
CA ASP A 362 3.62 23.09 1.36
C ASP A 362 3.80 21.59 1.03
N GLY A 363 2.91 21.03 0.23
CA GLY A 363 2.96 19.64 -0.19
C GLY A 363 1.83 19.29 -1.14
N LEU A 364 1.78 18.00 -1.50
CA LEU A 364 0.82 17.47 -2.47
C LEU A 364 0.13 16.21 -1.88
N LYS A 365 -1.17 16.07 -2.14
CA LYS A 365 -1.93 14.84 -2.02
C LYS A 365 -2.17 14.30 -3.44
N ILE A 366 -1.35 13.35 -3.85
CA ILE A 366 -1.41 12.71 -5.17
C ILE A 366 -2.39 11.54 -5.09
N ASP A 367 -3.36 11.49 -6.00
CA ASP A 367 -4.48 10.54 -5.94
C ASP A 367 -4.75 9.85 -7.28
N GLY A 368 -5.18 8.60 -7.19
CA GLY A 368 -5.67 7.82 -8.34
C GLY A 368 -5.18 6.38 -8.37
N GLN A 369 -6.05 5.45 -8.77
CA GLN A 369 -5.70 4.03 -8.95
C GLN A 369 -4.71 3.81 -10.09
N HIS A 370 -4.73 4.67 -11.10
CA HIS A 370 -3.85 4.63 -12.26
C HIS A 370 -2.38 4.98 -11.95
N LEU A 371 -2.06 5.40 -10.71
CA LEU A 371 -0.71 5.78 -10.31
C LEU A 371 0.24 4.60 -10.06
N ASN A 372 -0.29 3.39 -9.96
CA ASN A 372 0.51 2.22 -9.62
C ASN A 372 1.18 1.56 -10.83
N CYS A 373 0.53 1.60 -11.99
CA CYS A 373 1.03 1.04 -13.24
C CYS A 373 0.28 1.70 -14.41
N CYS A 374 0.93 1.82 -15.56
CA CYS A 374 0.32 2.16 -16.83
C CYS A 374 0.52 1.00 -17.82
N LEU A 375 -0.12 1.08 -18.99
CA LEU A 375 0.16 0.18 -20.11
C LEU A 375 1.53 0.51 -20.73
N PRO A 376 2.11 -0.42 -21.51
CA PRO A 376 3.25 -0.13 -22.37
C PRO A 376 2.93 1.04 -23.34
N ASP A 377 3.87 1.95 -23.53
CA ASP A 377 3.68 3.14 -24.38
C ASP A 377 4.31 2.98 -25.75
N TYR A 378 3.49 2.86 -26.77
CA TYR A 378 3.90 2.77 -28.18
C TYR A 378 3.96 4.15 -28.87
N ASN A 379 3.86 5.25 -28.13
CA ASN A 379 4.00 6.58 -28.68
C ASN A 379 5.46 6.92 -29.00
N GLU A 380 5.81 7.00 -30.28
CA GLU A 380 7.16 7.35 -30.71
C GLU A 380 7.66 8.70 -30.14
N ALA A 381 6.74 9.63 -29.83
CA ALA A 381 7.08 10.91 -29.21
C ALA A 381 7.63 10.78 -27.79
N SER A 382 7.37 9.68 -27.11
CA SER A 382 7.92 9.40 -25.78
C SER A 382 9.41 9.04 -25.82
N GLY A 383 9.94 8.65 -26.99
CA GLY A 383 11.36 8.39 -27.21
C GLY A 383 11.91 7.20 -26.43
N LEU A 384 11.06 6.21 -26.13
CA LEU A 384 11.41 5.03 -25.34
C LEU A 384 12.23 4.02 -26.18
N GLU A 385 13.16 3.32 -25.54
CA GLU A 385 13.85 2.18 -26.16
C GLU A 385 12.91 0.97 -26.29
N SER A 386 12.03 0.79 -25.29
CA SER A 386 10.97 -0.22 -25.26
C SER A 386 9.66 0.40 -24.79
N PRO A 387 8.50 0.03 -25.35
CA PRO A 387 7.20 0.43 -24.82
C PRO A 387 7.02 0.10 -23.33
N TRP A 388 7.66 -0.97 -22.87
CA TRP A 388 7.63 -1.47 -21.50
C TRP A 388 8.39 -0.57 -20.50
N ASP A 389 9.22 0.34 -20.99
CA ASP A 389 9.88 1.33 -20.13
C ASP A 389 8.86 2.23 -19.42
N ALA A 390 7.69 2.48 -20.01
CA ALA A 390 6.67 3.32 -19.39
C ALA A 390 6.16 2.76 -18.05
N PRO A 391 5.60 1.54 -17.96
CA PRO A 391 5.15 0.98 -16.70
C PRO A 391 6.32 0.61 -15.76
N GLU A 392 7.45 0.11 -16.28
CA GLU A 392 8.59 -0.29 -15.45
C GLU A 392 9.28 0.89 -14.77
N GLN A 393 9.40 2.03 -15.45
CA GLN A 393 10.05 3.23 -14.94
C GLN A 393 9.07 4.27 -14.37
N MET A 394 7.77 4.02 -14.42
CA MET A 394 6.75 4.94 -13.90
C MET A 394 7.02 5.44 -12.47
N PRO A 395 7.53 4.65 -11.51
CA PRO A 395 7.91 5.16 -10.20
C PRO A 395 8.93 6.30 -10.24
N SER A 396 9.79 6.36 -11.26
CA SER A 396 10.78 7.44 -11.41
C SER A 396 10.13 8.81 -11.66
N TYR A 397 8.95 8.85 -12.28
CA TYR A 397 8.15 10.07 -12.46
C TYR A 397 7.78 10.67 -11.09
N PHE A 398 7.35 9.84 -10.14
CA PHE A 398 7.04 10.28 -8.77
C PHE A 398 8.30 10.68 -8.00
N GLY A 399 9.43 10.01 -8.27
CA GLY A 399 10.73 10.40 -7.74
C GLY A 399 11.12 11.82 -8.17
N LYS A 400 10.90 12.18 -9.45
CA LYS A 400 11.13 13.54 -9.96
C LYS A 400 10.20 14.56 -9.29
N ILE A 401 8.91 14.23 -9.08
CA ILE A 401 7.98 15.09 -8.35
C ILE A 401 8.50 15.34 -6.94
N TYR A 402 8.88 14.28 -6.22
CA TYR A 402 9.41 14.36 -4.87
C TYR A 402 10.65 15.25 -4.81
N ASP A 403 11.65 15.00 -5.66
CA ASP A 403 12.92 15.70 -5.65
C ASP A 403 12.73 17.20 -5.99
N GLN A 404 11.91 17.52 -7.00
CA GLN A 404 11.61 18.90 -7.38
C GLN A 404 10.80 19.63 -6.29
N ALA A 405 9.81 18.98 -5.71
CA ALA A 405 9.01 19.57 -4.64
C ALA A 405 9.90 19.88 -3.41
N ARG A 406 10.76 18.95 -3.02
CA ARG A 406 11.71 19.11 -1.93
C ARG A 406 12.79 20.15 -2.21
N ALA A 407 13.20 20.34 -3.48
CA ALA A 407 14.08 21.41 -3.88
C ALA A 407 13.41 22.80 -3.81
N MET A 408 12.11 22.88 -4.05
CA MET A 408 11.32 24.12 -3.93
C MET A 408 10.98 24.44 -2.46
N LYS A 409 10.62 23.42 -1.68
CA LYS A 409 10.29 23.50 -0.26
C LYS A 409 10.89 22.31 0.47
N SER A 410 11.92 22.57 1.27
CA SER A 410 12.72 21.53 1.95
C SER A 410 11.94 20.69 2.96
N ASP A 411 10.74 21.09 3.32
CA ASP A 411 9.81 20.42 4.23
C ASP A 411 8.52 19.92 3.52
N ALA A 412 8.54 19.84 2.17
CA ALA A 412 7.38 19.39 1.41
C ALA A 412 7.00 17.94 1.74
N VAL A 413 5.69 17.71 1.92
CA VAL A 413 5.11 16.38 2.08
C VAL A 413 4.46 15.95 0.78
N ILE A 414 4.92 14.83 0.24
CA ILE A 414 4.38 14.18 -0.95
C ILE A 414 3.63 12.93 -0.49
N GLN A 415 2.33 13.09 -0.35
CA GLN A 415 1.40 12.04 0.03
C GLN A 415 0.86 11.37 -1.24
N VAL A 416 0.84 10.04 -1.29
CA VAL A 416 0.25 9.30 -2.40
C VAL A 416 -0.86 8.39 -1.91
N CYS A 417 -2.02 8.55 -2.55
CA CYS A 417 -3.25 7.80 -2.35
C CYS A 417 -3.53 6.97 -3.62
N PRO A 418 -3.26 5.66 -3.65
CA PRO A 418 -3.59 4.83 -4.80
C PRO A 418 -5.09 4.47 -4.88
N CYS A 419 -5.97 5.31 -4.34
CA CYS A 419 -7.42 5.24 -4.42
C CYS A 419 -8.00 3.85 -4.08
N GLY A 420 -7.54 3.25 -2.96
CA GLY A 420 -7.98 1.93 -2.48
C GLY A 420 -7.27 0.74 -3.09
N CYS A 421 -6.36 0.94 -4.04
CA CYS A 421 -5.59 -0.13 -4.67
C CYS A 421 -4.41 -0.60 -3.81
N ALA A 422 -3.87 -1.79 -4.10
CA ALA A 422 -2.58 -2.21 -3.57
C ALA A 422 -1.48 -1.32 -4.15
N VAL A 423 -0.60 -0.84 -3.26
CA VAL A 423 0.46 0.08 -3.68
C VAL A 423 1.53 -0.62 -4.50
N ASN A 424 2.03 0.03 -5.54
CA ASN A 424 3.25 -0.38 -6.19
C ASN A 424 4.44 -0.19 -5.22
N TYR A 425 5.16 -1.27 -4.92
CA TYR A 425 6.29 -1.26 -3.98
C TYR A 425 7.35 -0.19 -4.34
N PHE A 426 7.65 -0.03 -5.63
CA PHE A 426 8.65 0.93 -6.09
C PHE A 426 8.17 2.38 -5.97
N LEU A 427 6.86 2.62 -5.99
CA LEU A 427 6.27 3.92 -5.71
C LEU A 427 6.48 4.32 -4.24
N VAL A 428 6.40 3.36 -3.32
CA VAL A 428 6.62 3.60 -1.88
C VAL A 428 7.99 4.22 -1.61
N SER A 429 9.01 3.87 -2.41
CA SER A 429 10.35 4.43 -2.29
C SER A 429 10.48 5.89 -2.74
N GLN A 430 9.46 6.44 -3.39
CA GLN A 430 9.48 7.77 -4.01
C GLN A 430 8.62 8.82 -3.26
N ILE A 431 8.11 8.48 -2.08
CA ILE A 431 7.20 9.34 -1.32
C ILE A 431 7.66 9.47 0.13
N ASN A 432 7.10 10.43 0.88
CA ASN A 432 7.34 10.57 2.31
C ASN A 432 6.06 10.52 3.17
N GLN A 433 4.89 10.26 2.56
CA GLN A 433 3.69 9.91 3.30
C GLN A 433 2.80 8.96 2.48
N ALA A 434 2.49 7.79 3.01
CA ALA A 434 1.49 6.88 2.49
C ALA A 434 0.15 7.09 3.19
N VAL A 435 -0.95 6.58 2.61
CA VAL A 435 -2.28 6.68 3.21
C VAL A 435 -3.00 5.33 3.24
N ALA A 436 -4.02 5.20 4.11
CA ALA A 436 -4.92 4.05 4.13
C ALA A 436 -5.67 3.87 2.81
N SER A 437 -5.88 4.96 2.08
CA SER A 437 -6.44 4.99 0.72
C SER A 437 -7.84 4.36 0.64
N ASP A 438 -8.86 5.17 0.81
CA ASP A 438 -10.29 4.82 0.70
C ASP A 438 -10.66 3.46 1.33
N PRO A 439 -10.36 3.21 2.60
CA PRO A 439 -10.60 1.92 3.21
C PRO A 439 -12.10 1.63 3.36
N MET A 440 -12.47 0.36 3.22
CA MET A 440 -13.84 -0.12 3.39
C MET A 440 -14.16 -0.50 4.85
N SER A 441 -13.14 -0.69 5.69
CA SER A 441 -13.29 -1.07 7.09
C SER A 441 -12.07 -0.68 7.92
N SER A 442 -12.24 -0.60 9.24
CA SER A 442 -11.14 -0.44 10.19
C SER A 442 -10.10 -1.55 10.08
N LYS A 443 -10.53 -2.77 9.87
CA LYS A 443 -9.64 -3.93 9.63
C LYS A 443 -8.74 -3.73 8.41
N GLN A 444 -9.30 -3.19 7.33
CA GLN A 444 -8.52 -2.91 6.12
C GLN A 444 -7.47 -1.83 6.36
N VAL A 445 -7.78 -0.78 7.16
CA VAL A 445 -6.79 0.23 7.56
C VAL A 445 -5.63 -0.42 8.33
N ARG A 446 -5.92 -1.32 9.29
CA ARG A 446 -4.91 -2.00 10.10
C ARG A 446 -4.07 -2.97 9.28
N MET A 447 -4.70 -3.73 8.37
CA MET A 447 -4.03 -4.64 7.44
C MET A 447 -3.02 -3.90 6.54
N LYS A 448 -3.46 -2.79 5.92
CA LYS A 448 -2.60 -1.96 5.07
C LYS A 448 -1.47 -1.33 5.87
N ARG A 449 -1.75 -0.78 7.06
CA ARG A 449 -0.71 -0.22 7.95
C ARG A 449 0.37 -1.23 8.29
N LYS A 450 -0.01 -2.48 8.62
CA LYS A 450 0.92 -3.58 8.91
C LYS A 450 1.82 -3.88 7.69
N ALA A 451 1.26 -3.89 6.48
CA ALA A 451 2.03 -4.08 5.25
C ALA A 451 3.05 -2.93 5.01
N TYR A 452 2.61 -1.67 5.16
CA TYR A 452 3.52 -0.51 5.03
C TYR A 452 4.61 -0.52 6.10
N ALA A 453 4.29 -0.89 7.35
CA ALA A 453 5.29 -1.00 8.41
C ALA A 453 6.35 -2.07 8.12
N ALA A 454 5.99 -3.12 7.40
CA ALA A 454 6.92 -4.14 6.96
C ALA A 454 7.84 -3.63 5.84
N MET A 455 7.26 -3.00 4.81
CA MET A 455 8.00 -2.55 3.62
C MET A 455 8.85 -1.30 3.87
N ALA A 456 8.30 -0.32 4.59
CA ALA A 456 8.91 0.99 4.80
C ALA A 456 8.65 1.48 6.25
N PRO A 457 9.40 0.96 7.24
CA PRO A 457 9.13 1.21 8.66
C PRO A 457 9.26 2.68 9.10
N GLU A 458 10.05 3.47 8.38
CA GLU A 458 10.29 4.89 8.66
C GLU A 458 9.38 5.83 7.85
N LEU A 459 8.46 5.26 7.04
CA LEU A 459 7.49 6.02 6.26
C LEU A 459 6.30 6.39 7.13
N ALA A 460 5.92 7.67 7.12
CA ALA A 460 4.69 8.13 7.71
C ALA A 460 3.48 7.51 6.97
N TYR A 461 2.53 6.99 7.74
CA TYR A 461 1.31 6.41 7.19
C TYR A 461 0.11 7.14 7.77
N TYR A 462 -0.64 7.85 6.93
CA TYR A 462 -1.84 8.57 7.32
C TYR A 462 -3.06 7.66 7.30
N GLY A 463 -3.78 7.60 8.41
CA GLY A 463 -5.00 6.81 8.55
C GLY A 463 -6.22 7.48 7.92
N ASP A 464 -6.11 7.83 6.65
CA ASP A 464 -7.10 8.51 5.82
C ASP A 464 -8.52 7.92 5.93
N HIS A 465 -9.53 8.74 5.70
CA HIS A 465 -10.94 8.33 5.61
C HIS A 465 -11.50 7.60 6.84
N ILE A 466 -11.06 7.99 8.04
CA ILE A 466 -11.62 7.43 9.27
C ILE A 466 -13.16 7.55 9.34
N GLU A 467 -13.72 8.53 8.67
CA GLU A 467 -15.16 8.74 8.56
C GLU A 467 -15.89 7.66 7.72
N LEU A 468 -15.16 6.85 6.98
CA LEU A 468 -15.69 5.68 6.27
C LEU A 468 -15.61 4.40 7.12
N THR A 469 -15.01 4.48 8.31
CA THR A 469 -14.82 3.34 9.20
C THR A 469 -15.46 3.62 10.57
N ASP A 470 -16.05 2.60 11.18
CA ASP A 470 -16.66 2.65 12.52
C ASP A 470 -17.54 3.90 12.78
N GLY A 471 -18.39 4.24 11.82
CA GLY A 471 -19.24 5.44 11.91
C GLY A 471 -18.48 6.78 11.90
N GLY A 472 -17.27 6.79 11.37
CA GLY A 472 -16.42 7.97 11.25
C GLY A 472 -15.66 8.36 12.52
N ASN A 473 -15.46 7.43 13.46
CA ASN A 473 -14.91 7.73 14.78
C ASN A 473 -13.77 6.79 15.21
N ASP A 474 -13.25 5.95 14.33
CA ASP A 474 -12.24 4.94 14.68
C ASP A 474 -10.81 5.50 14.77
N PHE A 475 -10.61 6.48 15.66
CA PHE A 475 -9.27 6.97 15.98
C PHE A 475 -8.40 5.92 16.71
N ALA A 476 -9.01 4.92 17.36
CA ALA A 476 -8.30 3.84 18.02
C ALA A 476 -7.47 3.03 17.02
N THR A 477 -8.01 2.74 15.83
CA THR A 477 -7.26 2.09 14.74
C THR A 477 -6.06 2.93 14.30
N GLN A 478 -6.23 4.25 14.12
CA GLN A 478 -5.09 5.11 13.74
C GLN A 478 -4.00 5.10 14.81
N ILE A 479 -4.36 5.35 16.07
CA ILE A 479 -3.40 5.44 17.17
C ILE A 479 -2.75 4.10 17.46
N GLY A 480 -3.55 3.04 17.61
CA GLY A 480 -3.05 1.74 18.03
C GLY A 480 -2.17 1.03 17.01
N THR A 481 -2.25 1.40 15.73
CA THR A 481 -1.39 0.88 14.68
C THR A 481 -0.21 1.81 14.33
N GLY A 482 -0.08 2.94 15.03
CA GLY A 482 0.99 3.90 14.76
C GLY A 482 0.78 4.65 13.44
N SER A 483 -0.45 5.04 13.12
CA SER A 483 -0.76 5.89 11.97
C SER A 483 -0.76 7.36 12.37
N VAL A 484 -0.52 8.24 11.40
CA VAL A 484 -0.72 9.69 11.54
C VAL A 484 -2.22 9.94 11.70
N ILE A 485 -2.58 10.69 12.74
CA ILE A 485 -3.98 11.01 13.01
C ILE A 485 -4.51 12.04 12.02
N GLY A 486 -5.73 11.82 11.54
CA GLY A 486 -6.42 12.79 10.71
C GLY A 486 -7.89 12.49 10.57
N THR A 487 -8.62 13.44 10.00
CA THR A 487 -10.07 13.33 9.77
C THR A 487 -10.55 14.38 8.76
N LYS A 488 -11.78 14.20 8.33
CA LYS A 488 -12.56 15.14 7.53
C LYS A 488 -13.76 15.62 8.36
N PHE A 489 -13.84 16.85 8.75
CA PHE A 489 -15.04 17.40 9.35
C PHE A 489 -15.40 18.73 8.69
N THR A 490 -16.70 19.07 8.73
CA THR A 490 -17.24 20.33 8.24
C THR A 490 -17.67 21.22 9.41
N TYR A 491 -17.46 22.54 9.30
CA TYR A 491 -17.73 23.57 10.28
C TYR A 491 -17.72 24.94 9.55
N PRO A 492 -18.53 25.92 9.87
CA PRO A 492 -19.55 26.03 10.94
C PRO A 492 -20.91 25.34 10.62
N GLU A 493 -21.86 25.48 11.53
CA GLU A 493 -23.15 24.75 11.53
C GLU A 493 -24.09 25.06 10.34
N ASP A 494 -23.92 26.16 9.65
CA ASP A 494 -24.71 26.59 8.49
C ASP A 494 -24.25 25.94 7.16
N ASN A 495 -23.64 24.76 7.26
CA ASN A 495 -23.35 23.93 6.09
C ASN A 495 -24.65 23.49 5.41
N PRO A 496 -24.65 23.35 4.07
CA PRO A 496 -25.81 22.85 3.34
C PRO A 496 -26.33 21.50 3.87
N ASP A 497 -27.64 21.29 3.86
CA ASP A 497 -28.29 20.08 4.38
C ASP A 497 -27.74 18.76 3.81
N TRP A 498 -27.23 18.77 2.57
CA TRP A 498 -26.60 17.60 1.94
C TRP A 498 -25.22 17.24 2.55
N MET A 499 -24.65 18.07 3.42
CA MET A 499 -23.43 17.77 4.20
C MET A 499 -23.74 17.20 5.58
N GLU A 500 -24.99 16.82 5.88
CA GLU A 500 -25.32 16.06 7.08
C GLU A 500 -24.70 14.67 7.03
N GLY A 501 -24.32 14.16 8.17
CA GLY A 501 -23.75 12.82 8.30
C GLY A 501 -22.39 12.83 9.03
N PRO A 502 -21.51 11.87 8.72
CA PRO A 502 -20.27 11.65 9.50
C PRO A 502 -19.28 12.82 9.46
N PHE A 503 -19.43 13.74 8.52
CA PHE A 503 -18.53 14.89 8.37
C PHE A 503 -18.86 16.06 9.28
N LYS A 504 -20.10 16.23 9.70
CA LYS A 504 -20.48 17.36 10.57
C LYS A 504 -19.77 17.29 11.92
N LEU A 505 -19.10 18.38 12.31
CA LEU A 505 -18.48 18.50 13.63
C LEU A 505 -19.54 18.76 14.71
N THR A 506 -19.95 17.70 15.42
CA THR A 506 -20.80 17.79 16.59
C THR A 506 -19.97 18.02 17.85
N PRO A 507 -20.56 18.46 18.98
CA PRO A 507 -19.85 18.60 20.25
C PRO A 507 -19.21 17.28 20.71
N GLU A 508 -19.87 16.14 20.48
CA GLU A 508 -19.37 14.81 20.82
C GLU A 508 -18.15 14.46 19.97
N LYS A 509 -18.21 14.72 18.64
CA LYS A 509 -17.10 14.49 17.72
C LYS A 509 -15.92 15.41 18.05
N GLU A 510 -16.19 16.66 18.40
CA GLU A 510 -15.15 17.59 18.83
C GLU A 510 -14.44 17.10 20.11
N ALA A 511 -15.20 16.65 21.11
CA ALA A 511 -14.64 16.08 22.34
C ALA A 511 -13.78 14.83 22.04
N LEU A 512 -14.24 13.95 21.15
CA LEU A 512 -13.53 12.77 20.70
C LEU A 512 -12.21 13.13 20.01
N ILE A 513 -12.23 14.08 19.07
CA ILE A 513 -11.03 14.57 18.38
C ILE A 513 -10.02 15.14 19.39
N ARG A 514 -10.45 15.96 20.34
CA ARG A 514 -9.57 16.52 21.38
C ARG A 514 -8.90 15.43 22.23
N LYS A 515 -9.66 14.42 22.63
CA LYS A 515 -9.14 13.26 23.37
C LYS A 515 -8.03 12.55 22.59
N TRP A 516 -8.34 12.14 21.37
CA TRP A 516 -7.39 11.37 20.55
C TRP A 516 -6.20 12.19 20.05
N MET A 517 -6.40 13.49 19.78
CA MET A 517 -5.30 14.41 19.46
C MET A 517 -4.31 14.55 20.63
N LYS A 518 -4.82 14.62 21.88
CA LYS A 518 -3.99 14.64 23.07
C LYS A 518 -3.17 13.34 23.16
N ILE A 519 -3.83 12.19 23.04
CA ILE A 519 -3.18 10.87 23.08
C ILE A 519 -2.12 10.74 22.00
N TYR A 520 -2.41 11.19 20.77
CA TYR A 520 -1.47 11.20 19.65
C TYR A 520 -0.19 11.98 19.98
N LYS A 521 -0.34 13.21 20.44
CA LYS A 521 0.80 14.10 20.75
C LYS A 521 1.63 13.62 21.94
N GLU A 522 0.99 13.06 22.96
CA GLU A 522 1.69 12.56 24.16
C GLU A 522 2.50 11.29 23.89
N ASN A 523 2.02 10.39 23.03
CA ASN A 523 2.65 9.08 22.84
C ASN A 523 3.48 8.98 21.55
N ASN A 524 3.15 9.76 20.51
CA ASN A 524 3.88 9.83 19.23
C ASN A 524 4.10 8.46 18.56
N LEU A 525 3.08 7.60 18.57
CA LEU A 525 3.19 6.21 18.11
C LEU A 525 3.44 6.09 16.61
N ALA A 526 3.09 7.11 15.82
CA ALA A 526 3.34 7.13 14.38
C ALA A 526 4.84 7.07 14.02
N ARG A 527 5.72 7.43 14.96
CA ARG A 527 7.19 7.32 14.84
C ARG A 527 7.77 6.11 15.57
N GLY A 528 6.91 5.26 16.13
CA GLY A 528 7.33 4.06 16.83
C GLY A 528 7.70 2.92 15.90
N GLU A 529 8.43 1.96 16.41
CA GLU A 529 8.77 0.73 15.73
C GLU A 529 7.62 -0.27 15.84
N TYR A 530 7.10 -0.71 14.69
CA TYR A 530 6.09 -1.77 14.65
C TYR A 530 6.73 -3.14 14.90
N LEU A 531 6.18 -3.90 15.86
CA LEU A 531 6.63 -5.24 16.20
C LEU A 531 5.58 -6.28 15.79
N ASN A 532 5.99 -7.25 14.96
CA ASN A 532 5.11 -8.36 14.54
C ASN A 532 5.10 -9.48 15.58
N LEU A 533 4.37 -9.30 16.67
CA LEU A 533 4.28 -10.28 17.78
C LEU A 533 3.05 -11.18 17.71
N TYR A 534 2.11 -10.87 16.84
CA TYR A 534 0.86 -11.62 16.67
C TYR A 534 0.61 -11.93 15.20
N THR A 535 0.17 -13.16 14.96
CA THR A 535 -0.01 -13.67 13.60
C THR A 535 -1.40 -13.34 13.09
N TRP A 536 -1.46 -12.59 11.98
CA TRP A 536 -2.72 -12.25 11.30
C TRP A 536 -3.51 -13.50 10.92
N GLY A 537 -4.81 -13.49 11.25
CA GLY A 537 -5.74 -14.58 10.94
C GLY A 537 -5.75 -15.71 11.96
N PHE A 538 -4.82 -15.72 12.93
CA PHE A 538 -4.69 -16.79 13.91
C PHE A 538 -4.77 -16.33 15.37
N ASP A 539 -4.34 -15.12 15.67
CA ASP A 539 -4.46 -14.54 17.00
C ASP A 539 -5.77 -13.74 17.10
N TYR A 540 -6.48 -13.95 18.20
CA TYR A 540 -7.75 -13.28 18.50
C TYR A 540 -7.83 -12.91 19.98
N PRO A 541 -8.18 -11.65 20.30
CA PRO A 541 -8.45 -10.51 19.39
C PRO A 541 -7.27 -10.19 18.48
N GLU A 542 -7.52 -9.54 17.32
CA GLU A 542 -6.47 -9.02 16.46
C GLU A 542 -5.59 -8.04 17.25
N ALA A 543 -4.27 -8.15 17.13
CA ALA A 543 -3.37 -7.38 17.97
C ALA A 543 -2.21 -6.75 17.19
N HIS A 544 -1.85 -5.52 17.58
CA HIS A 544 -0.73 -4.76 17.05
C HIS A 544 0.13 -4.22 18.19
N VAL A 545 1.43 -4.12 17.97
CA VAL A 545 2.37 -3.65 18.98
C VAL A 545 3.32 -2.61 18.40
N ILE A 546 3.43 -1.49 19.07
CA ILE A 546 4.39 -0.42 18.75
C ILE A 546 5.36 -0.25 19.91
N ARG A 547 6.65 -0.25 19.61
CA ARG A 547 7.69 0.15 20.57
C ARG A 547 7.95 1.64 20.41
N GLN A 548 7.77 2.41 21.50
CA GLN A 548 8.06 3.85 21.50
C GLN A 548 8.44 4.32 22.92
N ASN A 549 9.42 5.19 23.05
CA ASN A 549 9.83 5.82 24.32
C ASN A 549 10.04 4.82 25.47
N ASN A 550 10.75 3.70 25.21
CA ASN A 550 11.00 2.61 26.17
C ASN A 550 9.73 1.93 26.71
N ALA A 551 8.64 2.00 26.00
CA ALA A 551 7.39 1.31 26.30
C ALA A 551 6.94 0.45 25.12
N LEU A 552 6.15 -0.56 25.41
CA LEU A 552 5.38 -1.31 24.41
C LEU A 552 3.92 -0.87 24.47
N TYR A 553 3.38 -0.51 23.32
CA TYR A 553 1.99 -0.11 23.16
C TYR A 553 1.26 -1.22 22.41
N TYR A 554 0.34 -1.87 23.11
CA TYR A 554 -0.50 -2.93 22.56
C TYR A 554 -1.85 -2.37 22.20
N ALA A 555 -2.37 -2.78 21.05
CA ALA A 555 -3.72 -2.46 20.62
C ALA A 555 -4.42 -3.75 20.18
N PHE A 556 -5.52 -4.07 20.84
CA PHE A 556 -6.35 -5.23 20.57
C PHE A 556 -7.67 -4.79 19.97
N TYR A 557 -8.13 -5.51 18.93
CA TYR A 557 -9.34 -5.17 18.20
C TYR A 557 -10.25 -6.38 18.04
N VAL A 558 -11.55 -6.12 18.11
CA VAL A 558 -12.61 -7.08 17.81
C VAL A 558 -13.45 -6.49 16.68
N ASP A 559 -13.45 -7.16 15.55
CA ASP A 559 -14.23 -6.72 14.41
C ASP A 559 -15.71 -7.09 14.55
N PRO A 560 -16.63 -6.29 13.97
CA PRO A 560 -18.03 -6.65 13.90
C PRO A 560 -18.22 -7.96 13.10
N VAL A 561 -19.15 -8.78 13.54
CA VAL A 561 -19.50 -10.02 12.84
C VAL A 561 -20.59 -9.73 11.81
N ALA A 562 -20.32 -10.10 10.55
CA ALA A 562 -21.28 -9.95 9.48
C ALA A 562 -22.57 -10.71 9.80
N PRO A 563 -23.76 -10.09 9.56
CA PRO A 563 -25.02 -10.81 9.62
C PRO A 563 -25.06 -11.94 8.59
N GLU A 564 -25.83 -13.00 8.88
CA GLU A 564 -26.08 -14.06 7.90
C GLU A 564 -26.68 -13.49 6.63
N GLY A 565 -26.10 -13.78 5.46
CA GLY A 565 -26.54 -13.27 4.17
C GLY A 565 -26.05 -11.86 3.82
N ALA A 566 -25.10 -11.29 4.57
CA ALA A 566 -24.46 -10.03 4.20
C ALA A 566 -23.84 -10.13 2.79
N MET A 567 -24.05 -9.10 1.95
CA MET A 567 -23.49 -9.07 0.59
C MET A 567 -21.95 -8.95 0.59
N ASP A 568 -21.41 -8.25 1.59
CA ASP A 568 -19.97 -8.14 1.83
C ASP A 568 -19.65 -8.44 3.29
N PRO A 569 -19.36 -9.70 3.66
CA PRO A 569 -19.05 -10.09 5.03
C PRO A 569 -17.73 -9.52 5.54
N ALA A 570 -16.83 -9.09 4.66
CA ALA A 570 -15.53 -8.53 5.04
C ALA A 570 -15.62 -7.06 5.48
N HIS A 571 -16.64 -6.34 5.01
CA HIS A 571 -16.80 -4.90 5.18
C HIS A 571 -18.18 -4.53 5.75
N VAL A 572 -18.42 -4.95 6.98
CA VAL A 572 -19.69 -4.69 7.68
C VAL A 572 -19.66 -3.27 8.26
N ASP A 573 -20.72 -2.51 8.00
CA ASP A 573 -20.92 -1.23 8.66
C ASP A 573 -21.14 -1.43 10.18
N ALA A 574 -20.17 -1.01 10.96
CA ALA A 574 -20.19 -1.15 12.41
C ALA A 574 -21.36 -0.44 13.09
N ALA A 575 -22.00 0.53 12.44
CA ALA A 575 -23.18 1.22 12.93
C ALA A 575 -24.47 0.38 12.83
N THR A 576 -24.47 -0.64 11.95
CA THR A 576 -25.66 -1.46 11.66
C THR A 576 -25.71 -2.81 12.37
N VAL A 577 -24.64 -3.18 13.08
CA VAL A 577 -24.50 -4.46 13.78
C VAL A 577 -24.27 -4.26 15.29
N PRO A 578 -24.52 -5.30 16.10
CA PRO A 578 -24.19 -5.24 17.53
C PRO A 578 -22.72 -4.88 17.77
N VAL A 579 -22.49 -4.07 18.79
CA VAL A 579 -21.12 -3.69 19.18
C VAL A 579 -20.31 -4.94 19.49
N PRO A 580 -19.20 -5.20 18.81
CA PRO A 580 -18.38 -6.37 19.07
C PRO A 580 -17.69 -6.24 20.43
N SER A 581 -17.59 -7.36 21.17
CA SER A 581 -16.97 -7.38 22.49
C SER A 581 -16.10 -8.61 22.68
N TYR A 582 -15.15 -8.51 23.59
CA TYR A 582 -14.28 -9.61 24.02
C TYR A 582 -14.22 -9.67 25.53
N LYS A 583 -14.32 -10.88 26.06
CA LYS A 583 -14.10 -11.18 27.47
C LYS A 583 -13.21 -12.41 27.58
N GLY A 584 -12.04 -12.26 28.20
CA GLY A 584 -11.05 -13.34 28.34
C GLY A 584 -9.68 -12.81 28.71
N THR A 585 -8.71 -13.68 28.52
CA THR A 585 -7.29 -13.42 28.82
C THR A 585 -6.57 -12.88 27.59
N LEU A 586 -5.83 -11.79 27.75
CA LEU A 586 -4.87 -11.31 26.76
C LEU A 586 -3.45 -11.68 27.18
N GLU A 587 -2.65 -12.20 26.24
CA GLU A 587 -1.22 -12.42 26.40
C GLU A 587 -0.48 -11.19 25.84
N LEU A 588 0.43 -10.60 26.63
CA LEU A 588 1.25 -9.45 26.24
C LEU A 588 2.63 -9.93 25.76
N ARG A 589 2.73 -10.34 24.50
CA ARG A 589 3.94 -10.91 23.91
C ARG A 589 5.09 -9.88 23.81
N GLY A 590 6.33 -10.36 23.89
CA GLY A 590 7.54 -9.54 23.74
C GLY A 590 8.07 -8.94 25.04
N LEU A 591 7.50 -9.27 26.19
CA LEU A 591 8.00 -8.89 27.51
C LEU A 591 9.14 -9.83 27.95
N ASP A 592 10.14 -9.26 28.65
CA ASP A 592 11.23 -10.04 29.24
C ASP A 592 10.71 -10.85 30.43
N PRO A 593 10.86 -12.19 30.43
CA PRO A 593 10.38 -13.05 31.51
C PRO A 593 10.98 -12.75 32.88
N ALA A 594 12.14 -12.11 32.94
CA ALA A 594 12.83 -11.78 34.19
C ALA A 594 12.33 -10.49 34.86
N LYS A 595 11.41 -9.74 34.21
CA LYS A 595 11.02 -8.39 34.62
C LYS A 595 9.57 -8.29 35.05
N ILE A 596 9.28 -7.23 35.80
CA ILE A 596 7.92 -6.82 36.19
C ILE A 596 7.58 -5.54 35.43
N TYR A 597 6.32 -5.43 35.03
CA TYR A 597 5.83 -4.31 34.23
C TYR A 597 4.58 -3.70 34.85
N THR A 598 4.31 -2.44 34.52
CA THR A 598 3.02 -1.81 34.70
C THR A 598 2.34 -1.68 33.34
N ALA A 599 1.17 -2.27 33.18
CA ALA A 599 0.30 -2.08 32.02
C ALA A 599 -0.76 -1.03 32.35
N ILE A 600 -0.89 -0.02 31.50
CA ILE A 600 -1.77 1.14 31.69
C ILE A 600 -2.75 1.22 30.53
N GLU A 601 -4.04 1.22 30.81
CA GLU A 601 -5.09 1.50 29.80
C GLU A 601 -5.14 2.99 29.50
N TYR A 602 -4.19 3.46 28.68
CA TYR A 602 -3.91 4.89 28.48
C TYR A 602 -4.97 5.65 27.67
N THR A 603 -5.96 4.95 27.10
CA THR A 603 -7.07 5.57 26.36
C THR A 603 -8.36 5.68 27.18
N ALA A 604 -8.42 5.10 28.38
CA ALA A 604 -9.56 5.27 29.27
C ALA A 604 -9.57 6.67 29.89
N ASP A 605 -10.76 7.20 30.19
CA ASP A 605 -10.91 8.51 30.87
C ASP A 605 -10.33 8.46 32.29
N GLU A 606 -10.46 7.31 32.95
CA GLU A 606 -9.79 6.95 34.21
C GLU A 606 -8.85 5.75 33.91
N PRO A 607 -7.53 5.99 33.68
CA PRO A 607 -6.57 4.95 33.37
C PRO A 607 -6.52 3.86 34.46
N ARG A 608 -6.70 2.63 34.05
CA ARG A 608 -6.51 1.46 34.92
C ARG A 608 -5.08 0.97 34.78
N GLU A 609 -4.49 0.61 35.92
CA GLU A 609 -3.13 0.07 35.96
C GLU A 609 -3.14 -1.37 36.46
N PHE A 610 -2.32 -2.20 35.84
CA PHE A 610 -2.15 -3.60 36.17
C PHE A 610 -0.66 -3.89 36.36
N GLU A 611 -0.32 -4.69 37.38
CA GLU A 611 1.00 -5.27 37.46
C GLU A 611 1.04 -6.52 36.59
N VAL A 612 2.07 -6.62 35.74
CA VAL A 612 2.26 -7.74 34.81
C VAL A 612 3.62 -8.37 35.05
N ASN A 613 3.64 -9.67 35.31
CA ASN A 613 4.88 -10.44 35.42
C ASN A 613 5.28 -10.93 34.03
N GLY A 614 6.50 -10.60 33.56
CA GLY A 614 7.00 -11.02 32.25
C GLY A 614 7.10 -12.54 32.08
N ALA A 615 7.23 -13.32 33.17
CA ALA A 615 7.20 -14.79 33.10
C ALA A 615 5.79 -15.36 32.85
N ASN A 616 4.74 -14.58 33.14
CA ASN A 616 3.34 -14.91 32.84
C ASN A 616 2.63 -13.62 32.40
N PRO A 617 2.87 -13.14 31.16
CA PRO A 617 2.47 -11.83 30.71
C PRO A 617 1.00 -11.79 30.26
N THR A 618 0.08 -12.13 31.18
CA THR A 618 -1.35 -12.22 30.90
C THR A 618 -2.15 -11.27 31.76
N ILE A 619 -3.27 -10.77 31.18
CA ILE A 619 -4.26 -9.94 31.88
C ILE A 619 -5.68 -10.40 31.54
N GLU A 620 -6.59 -10.35 32.51
CA GLU A 620 -8.02 -10.58 32.30
C GLU A 620 -8.70 -9.27 31.91
N VAL A 621 -9.45 -9.31 30.82
CA VAL A 621 -10.11 -8.12 30.25
C VAL A 621 -11.57 -8.38 29.88
N ASN A 622 -12.32 -7.29 29.80
CA ASN A 622 -13.65 -7.23 29.21
C ASN A 622 -13.78 -5.86 28.53
N PHE A 623 -13.87 -5.84 27.20
CA PHE A 623 -13.92 -4.60 26.43
C PHE A 623 -14.80 -4.73 25.18
N GLU A 624 -15.19 -3.60 24.64
CA GLU A 624 -15.90 -3.45 23.39
C GLU A 624 -14.97 -2.85 22.33
N ARG A 625 -15.05 -3.33 21.09
CA ARG A 625 -14.34 -2.86 19.88
C ARG A 625 -12.82 -2.90 19.99
N ASN A 626 -12.22 -2.20 20.95
CA ASN A 626 -10.76 -2.08 21.05
C ASN A 626 -10.30 -1.92 22.50
N TYR A 627 -9.05 -2.31 22.75
CA TYR A 627 -8.41 -2.17 24.05
C TYR A 627 -6.93 -1.82 23.87
N LEU A 628 -6.54 -0.65 24.34
CA LEU A 628 -5.20 -0.10 24.09
C LEU A 628 -4.43 0.05 25.41
N LEU A 629 -3.24 -0.54 25.47
CA LEU A 629 -2.38 -0.59 26.66
C LEU A 629 -0.99 -0.03 26.38
N LYS A 630 -0.48 0.76 27.32
CA LYS A 630 0.93 1.12 27.42
C LYS A 630 1.58 0.27 28.50
N VAL A 631 2.66 -0.43 28.16
CA VAL A 631 3.39 -1.31 29.08
C VAL A 631 4.79 -0.78 29.27
N ILE A 632 5.14 -0.51 30.52
CA ILE A 632 6.45 0.03 30.94
C ILE A 632 7.09 -0.88 31.98
N GLU A 633 8.41 -1.02 31.94
CA GLU A 633 9.20 -1.72 32.95
C GLU A 633 9.14 -0.97 34.28
N LYS A 634 9.00 -1.70 35.39
CA LYS A 634 9.05 -1.15 36.77
C LYS A 634 10.47 -0.91 37.23
#